data_1e7d18973bd3bdf18b9659add7403826
#
_entry.id   1e7d18973bd3bdf18b9659add7403826
#
_cell.length_a   1.000
_cell.length_b   1.000
_cell.length_c   1.000
_cell.angle_alpha   90.00
_cell.angle_beta   90.00
_cell.angle_gamma   90.00
#
_symmetry.space_group_name_H-M   'P 1'
#
loop_
_entity.id
_entity.type
_entity.pdbx_description
1 polymer ?
#
loop_
_entity_poly.entity_id
_entity_poly.type
_entity_poly.pdbx_seq_one_letter_code
_entity_poly.pdbx_strand_id
1 'polypeptide(L)'
;MSSLHREVMLVLLGDITGGAVAEGERLPTLTELARQFGVSTGVIRECQRALAERGLVSVRHGRRAVVRPEQEWDVFDPDVLAALVSGDRATHVLAEYLESRRLLEVEAAGLAAERATPEAIQALSDAFKAMRAAAERARANPAAEPLYHQADIDFHRAIIRAARNRPLARMAEPVHSALSATFGALARPQSRFERGLPEHGRILEAIAAGDAAGARLAMREHLLTVEGYLRERTAATPQGGAAVPG
;
A
#
# COMPACT_ATOMS: atom_id res chain seq x y z
N MET A 1 13.23 -20.00 0.32
CA MET A 1 14.39 -19.18 0.72
C MET A 1 14.68 -19.44 2.19
N SER A 2 15.95 -19.58 2.63
CA SER A 2 16.26 -19.72 4.07
C SER A 2 15.88 -18.44 4.82
N SER A 3 15.52 -18.54 6.10
CA SER A 3 15.19 -17.40 6.99
C SER A 3 16.32 -16.33 6.95
N LEU A 4 17.55 -16.77 7.00
CA LEU A 4 18.74 -15.91 7.02
C LEU A 4 18.93 -15.10 5.72
N HIS A 5 18.67 -15.70 4.54
CA HIS A 5 18.71 -14.96 3.27
C HIS A 5 17.69 -13.80 3.27
N ARG A 6 16.46 -14.07 3.74
CA ARG A 6 15.42 -13.04 3.82
C ARG A 6 15.80 -11.93 4.78
N GLU A 7 16.34 -12.25 5.95
CA GLU A 7 16.79 -11.26 6.95
C GLU A 7 17.86 -10.33 6.37
N VAL A 8 18.89 -10.88 5.77
CA VAL A 8 19.97 -10.08 5.14
C VAL A 8 19.42 -9.20 4.01
N MET A 9 18.54 -9.74 3.17
CA MET A 9 17.93 -9.00 2.07
C MET A 9 17.11 -7.81 2.59
N LEU A 10 16.32 -8.01 3.64
CA LEU A 10 15.50 -6.94 4.25
C LEU A 10 16.36 -5.85 4.91
N VAL A 11 17.47 -6.20 5.55
CA VAL A 11 18.41 -5.20 6.10
C VAL A 11 19.02 -4.36 4.99
N LEU A 12 19.54 -4.98 3.93
CA LEU A 12 20.12 -4.25 2.79
C LEU A 12 19.09 -3.38 2.09
N LEU A 13 17.84 -3.86 1.98
CA LEU A 13 16.73 -3.11 1.42
C LEU A 13 16.43 -1.88 2.29
N GLY A 14 16.38 -2.04 3.62
CA GLY A 14 16.20 -0.94 4.57
C GLY A 14 17.33 0.09 4.50
N ASP A 15 18.61 -0.35 4.38
CA ASP A 15 19.76 0.55 4.23
C ASP A 15 19.65 1.41 2.96
N ILE A 16 19.15 0.84 1.86
CA ILE A 16 18.97 1.55 0.59
C ILE A 16 17.79 2.51 0.69
N THR A 17 16.62 2.03 1.11
CA THR A 17 15.40 2.86 1.18
C THR A 17 15.47 3.95 2.24
N GLY A 18 16.24 3.70 3.31
CA GLY A 18 16.53 4.69 4.38
C GLY A 18 17.68 5.64 4.04
N GLY A 19 18.34 5.50 2.88
CA GLY A 19 19.41 6.40 2.43
C GLY A 19 20.76 6.17 3.10
N ALA A 20 20.95 5.10 3.88
CA ALA A 20 22.27 4.73 4.43
C ALA A 20 23.27 4.36 3.32
N VAL A 21 22.76 3.91 2.18
CA VAL A 21 23.51 3.80 0.92
C VAL A 21 22.75 4.60 -0.13
N ALA A 22 23.34 5.72 -0.57
CA ALA A 22 22.67 6.67 -1.45
C ALA A 22 22.58 6.19 -2.91
N GLU A 23 21.69 6.82 -3.68
CA GLU A 23 21.60 6.63 -5.13
C GLU A 23 22.96 6.84 -5.79
N GLY A 24 23.31 5.94 -6.71
CA GLY A 24 24.61 5.93 -7.41
C GLY A 24 25.78 5.37 -6.60
N GLU A 25 25.62 5.17 -5.30
CA GLU A 25 26.64 4.57 -4.46
C GLU A 25 26.76 3.06 -4.67
N ARG A 26 27.91 2.54 -4.30
CA ARG A 26 28.24 1.12 -4.42
C ARG A 26 28.03 0.43 -3.09
N LEU A 27 27.29 -0.68 -3.10
CA LEU A 27 27.24 -1.55 -1.93
C LEU A 27 28.64 -2.05 -1.54
N PRO A 28 28.89 -2.40 -0.29
CA PRO A 28 30.10 -3.12 0.12
C PRO A 28 30.32 -4.37 -0.74
N THR A 29 31.55 -4.85 -0.81
CA THR A 29 31.87 -6.05 -1.59
C THR A 29 31.15 -7.29 -1.03
N LEU A 30 31.01 -8.33 -1.85
CA LEU A 30 30.42 -9.61 -1.42
C LEU A 30 31.12 -10.17 -0.17
N THR A 31 32.43 -10.04 -0.08
CA THR A 31 33.22 -10.54 1.05
C THR A 31 32.98 -9.72 2.31
N GLU A 32 32.92 -8.39 2.19
CA GLU A 32 32.63 -7.49 3.31
C GLU A 32 31.19 -7.74 3.87
N LEU A 33 30.20 -7.82 3.00
CA LEU A 33 28.82 -8.14 3.42
C LEU A 33 28.71 -9.55 4.01
N ALA A 34 29.39 -10.55 3.41
CA ALA A 34 29.40 -11.91 3.93
C ALA A 34 29.98 -11.96 5.35
N ARG A 35 31.06 -11.22 5.61
CA ARG A 35 31.64 -11.09 6.95
C ARG A 35 30.74 -10.34 7.91
N GLN A 36 30.12 -9.24 7.47
CA GLN A 36 29.24 -8.41 8.29
C GLN A 36 28.00 -9.21 8.79
N PHE A 37 27.41 -10.02 7.90
CA PHE A 37 26.20 -10.78 8.22
C PHE A 37 26.48 -12.23 8.67
N GLY A 38 27.72 -12.68 8.71
CA GLY A 38 28.08 -14.04 9.11
C GLY A 38 27.56 -15.12 8.14
N VAL A 39 27.46 -14.80 6.83
CA VAL A 39 26.93 -15.68 5.79
C VAL A 39 27.95 -15.95 4.69
N SER A 40 27.65 -16.89 3.77
CA SER A 40 28.50 -17.10 2.59
C SER A 40 28.31 -15.99 1.54
N THR A 41 29.35 -15.78 0.72
CA THR A 41 29.25 -14.86 -0.45
C THR A 41 28.17 -15.28 -1.46
N GLY A 42 27.80 -16.56 -1.49
CA GLY A 42 26.69 -17.07 -2.27
C GLY A 42 25.36 -16.50 -1.81
N VAL A 43 25.11 -16.44 -0.50
CA VAL A 43 23.88 -15.84 0.07
C VAL A 43 23.81 -14.35 -0.28
N ILE A 44 24.93 -13.62 -0.14
CA ILE A 44 24.96 -12.18 -0.52
C ILE A 44 24.67 -11.98 -2.00
N ARG A 45 25.19 -12.85 -2.87
CA ARG A 45 24.92 -12.76 -4.32
C ARG A 45 23.43 -12.95 -4.63
N GLU A 46 22.78 -13.89 -3.97
CA GLU A 46 21.32 -14.08 -4.12
C GLU A 46 20.53 -12.87 -3.53
N CYS A 47 20.96 -12.29 -2.42
CA CYS A 47 20.36 -11.05 -1.91
C CYS A 47 20.50 -9.89 -2.92
N GLN A 48 21.69 -9.68 -3.49
CA GLN A 48 21.89 -8.65 -4.50
C GLN A 48 21.07 -8.90 -5.77
N ARG A 49 20.88 -10.17 -6.16
CA ARG A 49 19.99 -10.53 -7.27
C ARG A 49 18.53 -10.17 -6.95
N ALA A 50 18.05 -10.53 -5.76
CA ALA A 50 16.69 -10.19 -5.33
C ALA A 50 16.45 -8.67 -5.27
N LEU A 51 17.44 -7.88 -4.83
CA LEU A 51 17.40 -6.42 -4.87
C LEU A 51 17.40 -5.88 -6.31
N ALA A 52 18.16 -6.53 -7.21
CA ALA A 52 18.19 -6.13 -8.62
C ALA A 52 16.88 -6.44 -9.35
N GLU A 53 16.23 -7.56 -9.04
CA GLU A 53 14.90 -7.93 -9.56
C GLU A 53 13.83 -6.90 -9.14
N ARG A 54 13.99 -6.26 -7.97
CA ARG A 54 13.15 -5.18 -7.45
C ARG A 54 13.56 -3.76 -7.93
N GLY A 55 14.57 -3.68 -8.80
CA GLY A 55 15.04 -2.41 -9.34
C GLY A 55 15.93 -1.58 -8.42
N LEU A 56 16.25 -2.03 -7.19
CA LEU A 56 17.01 -1.22 -6.22
C LEU A 56 18.49 -1.11 -6.57
N VAL A 57 19.07 -2.13 -7.17
CA VAL A 57 20.49 -2.13 -7.53
C VAL A 57 20.73 -2.62 -8.96
N SER A 58 21.81 -2.18 -9.57
CA SER A 58 22.36 -2.78 -10.79
C SER A 58 23.55 -3.68 -10.43
N VAL A 59 23.53 -4.93 -10.91
CA VAL A 59 24.60 -5.91 -10.71
C VAL A 59 25.28 -6.18 -12.05
N ARG A 60 26.60 -5.98 -12.11
CA ARG A 60 27.42 -6.31 -13.28
C ARG A 60 28.53 -7.28 -12.89
N HIS A 61 28.82 -8.24 -13.76
CA HIS A 61 29.85 -9.23 -13.50
C HIS A 61 31.20 -8.57 -13.16
N GLY A 62 31.86 -9.02 -12.07
CA GLY A 62 33.13 -8.50 -11.61
C GLY A 62 33.10 -7.07 -11.02
N ARG A 63 31.93 -6.49 -10.84
CA ARG A 63 31.76 -5.14 -10.24
C ARG A 63 30.90 -5.19 -9.00
N ARG A 64 31.07 -4.18 -8.13
CA ARG A 64 30.19 -3.97 -6.98
C ARG A 64 28.81 -3.54 -7.47
N ALA A 65 27.75 -3.99 -6.80
CA ALA A 65 26.39 -3.52 -7.05
C ALA A 65 26.26 -2.02 -6.77
N VAL A 66 25.50 -1.31 -7.58
CA VAL A 66 25.28 0.15 -7.50
C VAL A 66 23.79 0.39 -7.25
N VAL A 67 23.45 1.26 -6.31
CA VAL A 67 22.08 1.68 -6.01
C VAL A 67 21.53 2.46 -7.22
N ARG A 68 20.34 2.07 -7.69
CA ARG A 68 19.67 2.70 -8.81
C ARG A 68 18.80 3.88 -8.35
N PRO A 69 18.44 4.79 -9.25
CA PRO A 69 17.47 5.85 -8.98
C PRO A 69 16.15 5.29 -8.40
N GLU A 70 15.57 6.00 -7.44
CA GLU A 70 14.33 5.58 -6.77
C GLU A 70 13.18 5.37 -7.76
N GLN A 71 13.14 6.15 -8.85
CA GLN A 71 12.15 6.03 -9.92
C GLN A 71 12.17 4.67 -10.64
N GLU A 72 13.25 3.90 -10.45
CA GLU A 72 13.40 2.58 -11.07
C GLU A 72 13.05 1.44 -10.12
N TRP A 73 12.72 1.74 -8.85
CA TRP A 73 12.36 0.74 -7.86
C TRP A 73 10.96 0.19 -8.12
N ASP A 74 10.77 -1.11 -7.88
CA ASP A 74 9.45 -1.72 -7.90
C ASP A 74 8.68 -1.36 -6.63
N VAL A 75 8.05 -0.18 -6.66
CA VAL A 75 7.26 0.33 -5.53
C VAL A 75 6.04 -0.53 -5.20
N PHE A 76 5.65 -1.46 -6.07
CA PHE A 76 4.57 -2.41 -5.79
C PHE A 76 5.05 -3.73 -5.17
N ASP A 77 6.35 -3.96 -5.07
CA ASP A 77 6.86 -5.09 -4.30
C ASP A 77 6.59 -4.87 -2.80
N PRO A 78 5.98 -5.86 -2.10
CA PRO A 78 5.59 -5.69 -0.70
C PRO A 78 6.75 -5.41 0.26
N ASP A 79 7.93 -5.97 -0.01
CA ASP A 79 9.11 -5.76 0.85
C ASP A 79 9.67 -4.33 0.64
N VAL A 80 9.69 -3.84 -0.61
CA VAL A 80 10.10 -2.44 -0.93
C VAL A 80 9.15 -1.45 -0.27
N LEU A 81 7.85 -1.64 -0.44
CA LEU A 81 6.86 -0.76 0.18
C LEU A 81 6.96 -0.79 1.71
N ALA A 82 7.07 -1.98 2.33
CA ALA A 82 7.20 -2.10 3.78
C ALA A 82 8.43 -1.31 4.31
N ALA A 83 9.55 -1.34 3.58
CA ALA A 83 10.73 -0.58 3.93
C ALA A 83 10.52 0.94 3.77
N LEU A 84 9.92 1.37 2.67
CA LEU A 84 9.61 2.79 2.40
C LEU A 84 8.68 3.40 3.46
N VAL A 85 7.66 2.64 3.92
CA VAL A 85 6.72 3.12 4.95
C VAL A 85 7.20 2.92 6.38
N SER A 86 8.33 2.27 6.59
CA SER A 86 8.98 2.16 7.91
C SER A 86 9.90 3.34 8.22
N GLY A 87 10.24 4.18 7.24
CA GLY A 87 11.14 5.32 7.39
C GLY A 87 10.40 6.65 7.57
N ASP A 88 11.18 7.72 7.68
CA ASP A 88 10.68 9.09 7.88
C ASP A 88 9.77 9.58 6.74
N ARG A 89 9.88 8.97 5.55
CA ARG A 89 9.08 9.29 4.36
C ARG A 89 7.75 8.55 4.27
N ALA A 90 7.41 7.72 5.26
CA ALA A 90 6.22 6.87 5.27
C ALA A 90 4.93 7.62 4.88
N THR A 91 4.74 8.82 5.44
CA THR A 91 3.54 9.62 5.16
C THR A 91 3.48 10.08 3.70
N HIS A 92 4.61 10.49 3.13
CA HIS A 92 4.68 10.92 1.74
C HIS A 92 4.38 9.74 0.79
N VAL A 93 5.04 8.62 1.01
CA VAL A 93 4.81 7.39 0.23
C VAL A 93 3.35 6.94 0.30
N LEU A 94 2.75 6.90 1.50
CA LEU A 94 1.34 6.51 1.65
C LEU A 94 0.39 7.51 0.97
N ALA A 95 0.72 8.81 0.96
CA ALA A 95 -0.08 9.81 0.25
C ALA A 95 -0.10 9.57 -1.27
N GLU A 96 1.02 9.18 -1.88
CA GLU A 96 1.11 8.84 -3.30
C GLU A 96 0.25 7.62 -3.65
N TYR A 97 0.23 6.59 -2.79
CA TYR A 97 -0.66 5.42 -2.99
C TYR A 97 -2.14 5.77 -2.84
N LEU A 98 -2.51 6.61 -1.88
CA LEU A 98 -3.89 7.07 -1.70
C LEU A 98 -4.34 7.94 -2.87
N GLU A 99 -3.46 8.81 -3.38
CA GLU A 99 -3.72 9.58 -4.59
C GLU A 99 -3.93 8.68 -5.82
N SER A 100 -3.06 7.69 -6.02
CA SER A 100 -3.20 6.69 -7.09
C SER A 100 -4.52 5.92 -6.97
N ARG A 101 -4.88 5.52 -5.76
CA ARG A 101 -6.17 4.89 -5.45
C ARG A 101 -7.33 5.79 -5.89
N ARG A 102 -7.31 7.06 -5.51
CA ARG A 102 -8.36 8.03 -5.85
C ARG A 102 -8.49 8.23 -7.35
N LEU A 103 -7.37 8.34 -8.08
CA LEU A 103 -7.39 8.48 -9.54
C LEU A 103 -8.03 7.27 -10.24
N LEU A 104 -7.79 6.07 -9.74
CA LEU A 104 -8.31 4.84 -10.34
C LEU A 104 -9.75 4.54 -9.91
N GLU A 105 -10.07 4.67 -8.63
CA GLU A 105 -11.35 4.22 -8.10
C GLU A 105 -12.51 5.18 -8.34
N VAL A 106 -12.24 6.49 -8.42
CA VAL A 106 -13.27 7.48 -8.80
C VAL A 106 -13.81 7.16 -10.19
N GLU A 107 -12.92 6.90 -11.15
CA GLU A 107 -13.36 6.55 -12.50
C GLU A 107 -13.96 5.13 -12.55
N ALA A 108 -13.43 4.19 -11.77
CA ALA A 108 -14.00 2.86 -11.64
C ALA A 108 -15.45 2.89 -11.14
N ALA A 109 -15.77 3.74 -10.15
CA ALA A 109 -17.12 3.89 -9.61
C ALA A 109 -18.09 4.42 -10.66
N GLY A 110 -17.68 5.43 -11.44
CA GLY A 110 -18.50 5.93 -12.54
C GLY A 110 -18.74 4.87 -13.62
N LEU A 111 -17.69 4.16 -14.04
CA LEU A 111 -17.82 3.06 -15.00
C LEU A 111 -18.67 1.90 -14.47
N ALA A 112 -18.58 1.61 -13.17
CA ALA A 112 -19.43 0.60 -12.53
C ALA A 112 -20.90 0.99 -12.61
N ALA A 113 -21.27 2.25 -12.34
CA ALA A 113 -22.63 2.73 -12.47
C ALA A 113 -23.16 2.58 -13.91
N GLU A 114 -22.32 2.82 -14.91
CA GLU A 114 -22.68 2.68 -16.32
C GLU A 114 -22.81 1.22 -16.81
N ARG A 115 -22.12 0.26 -16.16
CA ARG A 115 -21.85 -1.07 -16.73
C ARG A 115 -22.16 -2.25 -15.84
N ALA A 116 -22.47 -2.02 -14.56
CA ALA A 116 -22.75 -3.11 -13.63
C ALA A 116 -23.98 -3.91 -14.06
N THR A 117 -23.84 -5.21 -14.04
CA THR A 117 -24.97 -6.12 -14.21
C THR A 117 -25.70 -6.30 -12.88
N PRO A 118 -26.96 -6.80 -12.86
CA PRO A 118 -27.66 -7.12 -11.63
C PRO A 118 -26.84 -8.00 -10.67
N GLU A 119 -26.11 -8.97 -11.20
CA GLU A 119 -25.24 -9.86 -10.42
C GLU A 119 -24.05 -9.11 -9.80
N ALA A 120 -23.47 -8.14 -10.53
CA ALA A 120 -22.41 -7.30 -10.00
C ALA A 120 -22.90 -6.36 -8.90
N ILE A 121 -24.10 -5.80 -9.05
CA ILE A 121 -24.76 -4.98 -8.02
C ILE A 121 -25.05 -5.84 -6.78
N GLN A 122 -25.51 -7.09 -6.96
CA GLN A 122 -25.74 -8.00 -5.85
C GLN A 122 -24.42 -8.33 -5.11
N ALA A 123 -23.33 -8.59 -5.85
CA ALA A 123 -22.01 -8.83 -5.27
C ALA A 123 -21.48 -7.62 -4.48
N LEU A 124 -21.71 -6.39 -4.98
CA LEU A 124 -21.39 -5.16 -4.25
C LEU A 124 -22.21 -5.02 -2.96
N SER A 125 -23.52 -5.31 -3.02
CA SER A 125 -24.41 -5.31 -1.86
C SER A 125 -23.95 -6.31 -0.79
N ASP A 126 -23.54 -7.49 -1.20
CA ASP A 126 -23.06 -8.53 -0.28
C ASP A 126 -21.71 -8.18 0.33
N ALA A 127 -20.78 -7.57 -0.44
CA ALA A 127 -19.53 -7.04 0.09
C ALA A 127 -19.79 -5.92 1.11
N PHE A 128 -20.74 -5.02 0.86
CA PHE A 128 -21.13 -3.97 1.80
C PHE A 128 -21.75 -4.54 3.09
N LYS A 129 -22.61 -5.55 3.00
CA LYS A 129 -23.17 -6.24 4.17
C LYS A 129 -22.08 -6.91 5.01
N ALA A 130 -21.10 -7.57 4.35
CA ALA A 130 -19.96 -8.17 5.02
C ALA A 130 -19.13 -7.12 5.76
N MET A 131 -18.89 -5.96 5.15
CA MET A 131 -18.17 -4.84 5.76
C MET A 131 -18.92 -4.28 6.98
N ARG A 132 -20.25 -4.12 6.92
CA ARG A 132 -21.08 -3.72 8.07
C ARG A 132 -20.94 -4.71 9.23
N ALA A 133 -21.08 -6.00 8.95
CA ALA A 133 -20.93 -7.03 9.97
C ALA A 133 -19.52 -7.06 10.59
N ALA A 134 -18.48 -6.83 9.78
CA ALA A 134 -17.12 -6.71 10.25
C ALA A 134 -16.91 -5.45 11.13
N ALA A 135 -17.54 -4.33 10.79
CA ALA A 135 -17.50 -3.11 11.61
C ALA A 135 -18.15 -3.31 12.99
N GLU A 136 -19.29 -3.99 13.05
CA GLU A 136 -19.95 -4.32 14.32
C GLU A 136 -19.05 -5.18 15.21
N ARG A 137 -18.38 -6.18 14.61
CA ARG A 137 -17.40 -7.01 15.34
C ARG A 137 -16.21 -6.19 15.83
N ALA A 138 -15.67 -5.30 14.99
CA ALA A 138 -14.53 -4.47 15.36
C ALA A 138 -14.86 -3.44 16.45
N ARG A 139 -16.11 -2.93 16.50
CA ARG A 139 -16.60 -2.08 17.62
C ARG A 139 -16.65 -2.85 18.93
N ALA A 140 -17.09 -4.10 18.89
CA ALA A 140 -17.18 -4.96 20.08
C ALA A 140 -15.80 -5.49 20.52
N ASN A 141 -14.88 -5.73 19.57
CA ASN A 141 -13.55 -6.27 19.82
C ASN A 141 -12.53 -5.65 18.83
N PRO A 142 -11.64 -4.75 19.31
CA PRO A 142 -10.61 -4.13 18.45
C PRO A 142 -9.70 -5.15 17.73
N ALA A 143 -9.49 -6.35 18.26
CA ALA A 143 -8.72 -7.40 17.57
C ALA A 143 -9.39 -7.89 16.28
N ALA A 144 -10.67 -7.58 16.04
CA ALA A 144 -11.39 -7.90 14.82
C ALA A 144 -11.25 -6.80 13.73
N GLU A 145 -10.52 -5.72 13.99
CA GLU A 145 -10.27 -4.63 13.05
C GLU A 145 -9.71 -5.08 11.69
N PRO A 146 -8.78 -6.06 11.61
CA PRO A 146 -8.32 -6.59 10.33
C PRO A 146 -9.43 -7.16 9.45
N LEU A 147 -10.53 -7.69 10.04
CA LEU A 147 -11.67 -8.20 9.28
C LEU A 147 -12.44 -7.08 8.58
N TYR A 148 -12.61 -5.94 9.26
CA TYR A 148 -13.23 -4.77 8.63
C TYR A 148 -12.37 -4.25 7.47
N HIS A 149 -11.07 -4.17 7.70
CA HIS A 149 -10.15 -3.73 6.68
C HIS A 149 -10.18 -4.62 5.42
N GLN A 150 -10.19 -5.95 5.62
CA GLN A 150 -10.30 -6.87 4.48
C GLN A 150 -11.64 -6.68 3.74
N ALA A 151 -12.74 -6.51 4.47
CA ALA A 151 -14.05 -6.29 3.87
C ALA A 151 -14.14 -4.94 3.11
N ASP A 152 -13.47 -3.90 3.59
CA ASP A 152 -13.31 -2.61 2.90
C ASP A 152 -12.59 -2.79 1.54
N ILE A 153 -11.46 -3.49 1.55
CA ILE A 153 -10.73 -3.81 0.31
C ILE A 153 -11.59 -4.63 -0.65
N ASP A 154 -12.31 -5.61 -0.17
CA ASP A 154 -13.14 -6.49 -1.00
C ASP A 154 -14.30 -5.73 -1.65
N PHE A 155 -14.88 -4.73 -0.94
CA PHE A 155 -15.88 -3.82 -1.50
C PHE A 155 -15.29 -2.97 -2.64
N HIS A 156 -14.14 -2.34 -2.44
CA HIS A 156 -13.47 -1.55 -3.48
C HIS A 156 -13.06 -2.42 -4.69
N ARG A 157 -12.54 -3.61 -4.46
CA ARG A 157 -12.28 -4.58 -5.53
C ARG A 157 -13.54 -4.98 -6.31
N ALA A 158 -14.68 -5.09 -5.63
CA ALA A 158 -15.94 -5.39 -6.29
C ALA A 158 -16.38 -4.24 -7.21
N ILE A 159 -16.20 -2.97 -6.82
CA ILE A 159 -16.46 -1.81 -7.68
C ILE A 159 -15.59 -1.86 -8.94
N ILE A 160 -14.28 -2.11 -8.78
CA ILE A 160 -13.35 -2.20 -9.91
C ILE A 160 -13.74 -3.33 -10.86
N ARG A 161 -14.19 -4.48 -10.36
CA ARG A 161 -14.71 -5.58 -11.20
C ARG A 161 -15.99 -5.16 -11.93
N ALA A 162 -16.91 -4.45 -11.24
CA ALA A 162 -18.16 -3.97 -11.80
C ALA A 162 -17.95 -2.94 -12.93
N ALA A 163 -16.83 -2.19 -12.91
CA ALA A 163 -16.43 -1.26 -13.97
C ALA A 163 -16.17 -1.96 -15.32
N ARG A 164 -15.99 -3.29 -15.34
CA ARG A 164 -15.76 -4.12 -16.55
C ARG A 164 -14.65 -3.58 -17.46
N ASN A 165 -13.61 -3.04 -16.84
CA ASN A 165 -12.40 -2.54 -17.50
C ASN A 165 -11.17 -3.32 -17.03
N ARG A 166 -10.75 -4.33 -17.82
CA ARG A 166 -9.62 -5.22 -17.44
C ARG A 166 -8.30 -4.49 -17.24
N PRO A 167 -7.86 -3.55 -18.10
CA PRO A 167 -6.68 -2.75 -17.87
C PRO A 167 -6.73 -1.98 -16.54
N LEU A 168 -7.82 -1.27 -16.25
CA LEU A 168 -8.01 -0.53 -15.01
C LEU A 168 -7.93 -1.46 -13.78
N ALA A 169 -8.55 -2.63 -13.84
CA ALA A 169 -8.46 -3.62 -12.76
C ALA A 169 -7.03 -4.11 -12.51
N ARG A 170 -6.23 -4.28 -13.57
CA ARG A 170 -4.82 -4.68 -13.46
C ARG A 170 -3.94 -3.56 -12.90
N MET A 171 -4.28 -2.30 -13.14
CA MET A 171 -3.58 -1.14 -12.57
C MET A 171 -3.93 -0.92 -11.09
N ALA A 172 -5.18 -1.18 -10.71
CA ALA A 172 -5.65 -0.97 -9.33
C ALA A 172 -5.20 -2.07 -8.35
N GLU A 173 -5.04 -3.31 -8.81
CA GLU A 173 -4.69 -4.44 -7.92
C GLU A 173 -3.36 -4.27 -7.17
N PRO A 174 -2.25 -3.81 -7.79
CA PRO A 174 -1.02 -3.53 -7.05
C PRO A 174 -1.20 -2.45 -5.99
N VAL A 175 -1.96 -1.38 -6.28
CA VAL A 175 -2.25 -0.31 -5.31
C VAL A 175 -3.04 -0.84 -4.11
N HIS A 176 -4.07 -1.67 -4.36
CA HIS A 176 -4.86 -2.29 -3.29
C HIS A 176 -4.01 -3.25 -2.44
N SER A 177 -3.18 -4.07 -3.09
CA SER A 177 -2.31 -5.01 -2.39
C SER A 177 -1.28 -4.29 -1.52
N ALA A 178 -0.69 -3.22 -2.02
CA ALA A 178 0.23 -2.37 -1.31
C ALA A 178 -0.41 -1.72 -0.07
N LEU A 179 -1.56 -1.07 -0.24
CA LEU A 179 -2.30 -0.47 0.86
C LEU A 179 -2.77 -1.52 1.87
N SER A 180 -3.19 -2.70 1.44
CA SER A 180 -3.55 -3.80 2.35
C SER A 180 -2.38 -4.20 3.25
N ALA A 181 -1.19 -4.33 2.71
CA ALA A 181 0.00 -4.71 3.47
C ALA A 181 0.44 -3.63 4.49
N THR A 182 0.20 -2.35 4.18
CA THR A 182 0.63 -1.21 5.02
C THR A 182 -0.44 -0.72 5.99
N PHE A 183 -1.66 -1.20 5.88
CA PHE A 183 -2.80 -0.69 6.64
C PHE A 183 -2.66 -0.80 8.16
N GLY A 184 -1.94 -1.79 8.67
CA GLY A 184 -1.60 -1.90 10.08
C GLY A 184 -0.75 -0.73 10.61
N ALA A 185 0.02 -0.08 9.73
CA ALA A 185 0.82 1.10 10.05
C ALA A 185 -0.03 2.39 10.10
N LEU A 186 -1.22 2.40 9.48
CA LEU A 186 -2.16 3.51 9.48
C LEU A 186 -3.14 3.35 10.64
N ALA A 187 -2.75 3.66 11.89
CA ALA A 187 -3.70 3.70 13.01
C ALA A 187 -4.86 4.65 12.64
N ARG A 188 -6.08 4.14 12.62
CA ARG A 188 -7.27 4.89 12.22
C ARG A 188 -8.12 5.21 13.44
N PRO A 189 -8.76 6.39 13.50
CA PRO A 189 -9.68 6.70 14.58
C PRO A 189 -10.87 5.74 14.55
N GLN A 190 -11.42 5.38 15.73
CA GLN A 190 -12.65 4.57 15.82
C GLN A 190 -13.84 5.20 15.07
N SER A 191 -13.85 6.53 14.94
CA SER A 191 -14.84 7.28 14.15
C SER A 191 -14.91 6.91 12.67
N ARG A 192 -13.93 6.18 12.14
CA ARG A 192 -13.93 5.74 10.73
C ARG A 192 -15.11 4.85 10.36
N PHE A 193 -15.62 4.03 11.31
CA PHE A 193 -16.81 3.21 11.06
C PHE A 193 -18.07 4.04 10.93
N GLU A 194 -18.14 5.16 11.70
CA GLU A 194 -19.29 6.06 11.70
C GLU A 194 -19.38 6.89 10.42
N ARG A 195 -18.23 7.28 9.86
CA ARG A 195 -18.16 8.03 8.60
C ARG A 195 -18.07 7.10 7.40
N GLY A 196 -17.21 6.10 7.44
CA GLY A 196 -16.92 5.24 6.31
C GLY A 196 -18.13 4.42 5.85
N LEU A 197 -18.89 3.80 6.76
CA LEU A 197 -20.03 3.00 6.36
C LEU A 197 -21.11 3.79 5.62
N PRO A 198 -21.57 4.98 6.06
CA PRO A 198 -22.47 5.81 5.27
C PRO A 198 -21.90 6.24 3.92
N GLU A 199 -20.58 6.53 3.85
CA GLU A 199 -19.90 6.88 2.59
C GLU A 199 -19.93 5.72 1.61
N HIS A 200 -19.59 4.51 2.01
CA HIS A 200 -19.69 3.31 1.17
C HIS A 200 -21.13 3.01 0.75
N GLY A 201 -22.11 3.26 1.63
CA GLY A 201 -23.53 3.13 1.31
C GLY A 201 -23.93 4.05 0.15
N ARG A 202 -23.54 5.33 0.19
CA ARG A 202 -23.81 6.29 -0.91
C ARG A 202 -23.17 5.86 -2.23
N ILE A 203 -21.95 5.30 -2.18
CA ILE A 203 -21.29 4.77 -3.39
C ILE A 203 -22.11 3.62 -3.99
N LEU A 204 -22.52 2.65 -3.16
CA LEU A 204 -23.35 1.52 -3.60
C LEU A 204 -24.69 1.99 -4.18
N GLU A 205 -25.38 2.92 -3.51
CA GLU A 205 -26.65 3.48 -3.95
C GLU A 205 -26.53 4.15 -5.32
N ALA A 206 -25.51 5.00 -5.52
CA ALA A 206 -25.26 5.66 -6.80
C ALA A 206 -24.94 4.65 -7.93
N ILE A 207 -24.13 3.63 -7.65
CA ILE A 207 -23.84 2.57 -8.63
C ILE A 207 -25.10 1.79 -8.97
N ALA A 208 -25.91 1.40 -7.99
CA ALA A 208 -27.15 0.65 -8.20
C ALA A 208 -28.21 1.46 -8.96
N ALA A 209 -28.22 2.77 -8.81
CA ALA A 209 -29.10 3.69 -9.54
C ALA A 209 -28.61 4.00 -10.97
N GLY A 210 -27.40 3.56 -11.36
CA GLY A 210 -26.80 3.92 -12.66
C GLY A 210 -26.34 5.39 -12.72
N ASP A 211 -26.23 6.07 -11.58
CA ASP A 211 -25.77 7.47 -11.49
C ASP A 211 -24.25 7.55 -11.50
N ALA A 212 -23.68 7.62 -12.69
CA ALA A 212 -22.23 7.68 -12.87
C ALA A 212 -21.59 8.94 -12.27
N ALA A 213 -22.28 10.08 -12.31
CA ALA A 213 -21.76 11.32 -11.74
C ALA A 213 -21.79 11.27 -10.21
N GLY A 214 -22.89 10.82 -9.63
CA GLY A 214 -23.04 10.61 -8.19
C GLY A 214 -22.07 9.57 -7.65
N ALA A 215 -21.84 8.47 -8.37
CA ALA A 215 -20.86 7.44 -7.99
C ALA A 215 -19.43 7.98 -7.96
N ARG A 216 -19.01 8.77 -8.96
CA ARG A 216 -17.69 9.46 -8.94
C ARG A 216 -17.58 10.43 -7.78
N LEU A 217 -18.62 11.22 -7.53
CA LEU A 217 -18.61 12.19 -6.43
C LEU A 217 -18.50 11.48 -5.07
N ALA A 218 -19.36 10.50 -4.82
CA ALA A 218 -19.38 9.76 -3.56
C ALA A 218 -18.04 9.04 -3.30
N MET A 219 -17.45 8.40 -4.33
CA MET A 219 -16.13 7.77 -4.21
C MET A 219 -15.04 8.80 -3.92
N ARG A 220 -15.04 9.94 -4.59
CA ARG A 220 -14.07 11.01 -4.36
C ARG A 220 -14.14 11.54 -2.93
N GLU A 221 -15.33 11.82 -2.42
CA GLU A 221 -15.53 12.31 -1.05
C GLU A 221 -15.01 11.29 -0.04
N HIS A 222 -15.36 10.02 -0.22
CA HIS A 222 -14.89 8.92 0.62
C HIS A 222 -13.36 8.85 0.67
N LEU A 223 -12.69 8.85 -0.48
CA LEU A 223 -11.23 8.71 -0.54
C LEU A 223 -10.52 9.96 0.00
N LEU A 224 -11.07 11.17 -0.19
CA LEU A 224 -10.55 12.38 0.45
C LEU A 224 -10.68 12.33 1.98
N THR A 225 -11.73 11.73 2.52
CA THR A 225 -11.84 11.46 3.97
C THR A 225 -10.70 10.56 4.44
N VAL A 226 -10.37 9.50 3.68
CA VAL A 226 -9.26 8.58 4.00
C VAL A 226 -7.91 9.30 3.93
N GLU A 227 -7.67 10.12 2.91
CA GLU A 227 -6.46 10.96 2.81
C GLU A 227 -6.35 11.95 3.98
N GLY A 228 -7.48 12.49 4.45
CA GLY A 228 -7.56 13.37 5.62
C GLY A 228 -7.01 12.72 6.89
N TYR A 229 -7.35 11.47 7.15
CA TYR A 229 -6.83 10.72 8.31
C TYR A 229 -5.30 10.59 8.30
N LEU A 230 -4.69 10.45 7.14
CA LEU A 230 -3.23 10.40 7.01
C LEU A 230 -2.61 11.76 7.39
N ARG A 231 -3.19 12.86 6.91
CA ARG A 231 -2.71 14.22 7.20
C ARG A 231 -2.84 14.62 8.69
N GLU A 232 -3.96 14.28 9.30
CA GLU A 232 -4.18 14.52 10.74
C GLU A 232 -3.15 13.79 11.60
N ARG A 233 -2.79 12.57 11.24
CA ARG A 233 -1.79 11.79 11.94
C ARG A 233 -0.40 12.40 11.83
N THR A 234 -0.02 12.93 10.66
CA THR A 234 1.28 13.60 10.47
C THR A 234 1.39 14.86 11.33
N ALA A 235 0.29 15.61 11.44
CA ALA A 235 0.24 16.81 12.28
C ALA A 235 0.31 16.48 13.78
N ALA A 236 -0.14 15.30 14.20
CA ALA A 236 -0.16 14.87 15.60
C ALA A 236 1.16 14.24 16.08
N THR A 237 2.08 13.86 15.17
CA THR A 237 3.40 13.34 15.52
C THR A 237 4.38 14.53 15.57
N PRO A 238 4.83 14.97 16.76
CA PRO A 238 5.85 16.03 16.86
C PRO A 238 7.11 15.52 16.15
N GLN A 239 7.66 16.30 15.23
CA GLN A 239 9.02 16.06 14.73
C GLN A 239 9.93 16.05 15.94
N GLY A 240 10.43 14.87 16.31
CA GLY A 240 11.38 14.72 17.40
C GLY A 240 12.62 15.52 17.06
N GLY A 241 12.68 16.75 17.57
CA GLY A 241 13.88 17.56 17.56
C GLY A 241 14.95 16.78 18.36
N ALA A 242 15.92 16.25 17.68
CA ALA A 242 17.16 15.82 18.31
C ALA A 242 17.79 17.05 18.95
N ALA A 243 17.55 17.26 20.24
CA ALA A 243 18.39 18.09 21.07
C ALA A 243 19.73 17.37 21.19
N VAL A 244 20.72 17.84 20.46
CA VAL A 244 22.11 17.51 20.70
C VAL A 244 22.50 18.14 22.04
N PRO A 245 22.88 17.36 23.08
CA PRO A 245 23.49 17.95 24.26
C PRO A 245 24.91 18.39 23.88
N GLY A 246 25.23 19.66 24.15
CA GLY A 246 26.56 20.25 24.04
C GLY A 246 27.55 19.72 25.08
#